data_3d7ce9954ae66f21f7180e8ece59279b
#
_entry.id   3d7ce9954ae66f21f7180e8ece59279b
#
_cell.length_a   1.000
_cell.length_b   1.000
_cell.length_c   1.000
_cell.angle_alpha   90.00
_cell.angle_beta   90.00
_cell.angle_gamma   90.00
#
_symmetry.space_group_name_H-M   'P 1'
#
loop_
_entity.id
_entity.type
_entity.pdbx_description
1 polymer ?
#
loop_
_entity_poly.entity_id
_entity_poly.type
_entity_poly.pdbx_seq_one_letter_code
_entity_poly.pdbx_strand_id
1 'polypeptide(L)'
;SRLFTHKDYLKHLNHLDSKQEIMLGYSDSNKDGGIVASQWSVYKSQIALFKTGKDNNIEISFFHGRGGTISRGGGPTYNSILSQPKGTISNSLRYTEQGEVISDKYSTSNLAIENLKLGLFAFLKAKTTKDEKYKEEINFMNEFSRLSSKKYKTLIDDDLSLIHI
;
A
#
# COMPACT_ATOMS: atom_id res chain seq x y z
N SER A 1 3.86 16.99 -3.98
CA SER A 1 3.01 18.15 -3.96
C SER A 1 3.32 19.26 -4.96
N ARG A 2 4.56 19.47 -5.45
CA ARG A 2 4.84 20.45 -6.51
C ARG A 2 3.99 20.23 -7.77
N LEU A 3 3.66 18.99 -8.08
CA LEU A 3 2.84 18.65 -9.23
C LEU A 3 1.43 19.23 -9.11
N PHE A 4 0.81 19.16 -7.93
CA PHE A 4 -0.55 19.63 -7.67
C PHE A 4 -0.68 21.18 -7.59
N THR A 5 0.42 21.90 -7.74
CA THR A 5 0.44 23.36 -7.88
C THR A 5 0.85 23.81 -9.28
N HIS A 6 1.19 22.89 -10.20
CA HIS A 6 1.59 23.20 -11.55
C HIS A 6 0.37 23.42 -12.46
N LYS A 7 0.28 24.57 -13.11
CA LYS A 7 -0.90 24.99 -13.87
C LYS A 7 -1.31 24.01 -14.97
N ASP A 8 -0.34 23.51 -15.75
CA ASP A 8 -0.65 22.60 -16.86
C ASP A 8 -1.07 21.22 -16.37
N TYR A 9 -0.49 20.77 -15.25
CA TYR A 9 -0.91 19.55 -14.62
C TYR A 9 -2.34 19.63 -14.07
N LEU A 10 -2.69 20.74 -13.43
CA LEU A 10 -4.06 20.97 -12.94
C LEU A 10 -5.06 21.04 -14.10
N LYS A 11 -4.71 21.66 -15.25
CA LYS A 11 -5.55 21.61 -16.45
C LYS A 11 -5.81 20.18 -16.91
N HIS A 12 -4.75 19.35 -16.94
CA HIS A 12 -4.90 17.93 -17.27
C HIS A 12 -5.79 17.19 -16.29
N LEU A 13 -5.60 17.39 -14.97
CA LEU A 13 -6.43 16.77 -13.95
C LEU A 13 -7.90 17.17 -14.05
N ASN A 14 -8.20 18.40 -14.45
CA ASN A 14 -9.59 18.84 -14.64
C ASN A 14 -10.33 18.02 -15.72
N HIS A 15 -9.63 17.55 -16.75
CA HIS A 15 -10.19 16.63 -17.75
C HIS A 15 -10.41 15.21 -17.20
N LEU A 16 -9.84 14.90 -16.02
CA LEU A 16 -9.97 13.62 -15.32
C LEU A 16 -10.82 13.75 -14.05
N ASP A 17 -11.76 14.68 -14.01
CA ASP A 17 -12.61 14.97 -12.85
C ASP A 17 -11.83 15.22 -11.56
N SER A 18 -10.65 15.82 -11.65
CA SER A 18 -9.72 16.04 -10.53
C SER A 18 -9.33 14.75 -9.79
N LYS A 19 -9.23 13.63 -10.51
CA LYS A 19 -8.83 12.33 -9.95
C LYS A 19 -7.38 12.00 -10.31
N GLN A 20 -6.65 11.50 -9.33
CA GLN A 20 -5.29 11.01 -9.50
C GLN A 20 -5.13 9.64 -8.87
N GLU A 21 -4.76 8.66 -9.70
CA GLU A 21 -4.32 7.36 -9.20
C GLU A 21 -2.80 7.36 -9.00
N ILE A 22 -2.35 6.79 -7.87
CA ILE A 22 -0.93 6.69 -7.51
C ILE A 22 -0.61 5.24 -7.21
N MET A 23 0.36 4.69 -7.92
CA MET A 23 0.85 3.34 -7.68
C MET A 23 1.78 3.32 -6.45
N LEU A 24 1.55 2.35 -5.58
CA LEU A 24 2.40 2.07 -4.42
C LEU A 24 3.23 0.81 -4.70
N GLY A 25 4.56 0.95 -4.72
CA GLY A 25 5.50 -0.13 -4.95
C GLY A 25 5.87 -0.83 -3.64
N TYR A 26 5.52 -2.10 -3.52
CA TYR A 26 5.81 -2.89 -2.32
C TYR A 26 7.12 -3.66 -2.44
N SER A 27 7.38 -4.27 -3.59
CA SER A 27 8.56 -5.11 -3.80
C SER A 27 9.87 -4.31 -3.72
N ASP A 28 9.93 -3.19 -4.42
CA ASP A 28 11.14 -2.36 -4.45
C ASP A 28 11.43 -1.76 -3.08
N SER A 29 10.41 -1.24 -2.40
CA SER A 29 10.54 -0.75 -1.03
C SER A 29 11.06 -1.83 -0.06
N ASN A 30 10.64 -3.10 -0.24
CA ASN A 30 11.11 -4.21 0.58
C ASN A 30 12.60 -4.51 0.35
N LYS A 31 13.06 -4.43 -0.89
CA LYS A 31 14.48 -4.62 -1.23
C LYS A 31 15.37 -3.52 -0.65
N ASP A 32 14.86 -2.29 -0.62
CA ASP A 32 15.63 -1.14 -0.14
C ASP A 32 15.76 -1.06 1.38
N GLY A 33 14.73 -1.45 2.12
CA GLY A 33 14.66 -1.18 3.56
C GLY A 33 14.24 -2.35 4.45
N GLY A 34 13.93 -3.49 3.87
CA GLY A 34 13.32 -4.63 4.56
C GLY A 34 11.82 -4.45 4.79
N ILE A 35 11.16 -5.55 5.16
CA ILE A 35 9.69 -5.63 5.17
C ILE A 35 9.03 -4.62 6.12
N VAL A 36 9.56 -4.44 7.34
CA VAL A 36 8.96 -3.55 8.34
C VAL A 36 9.05 -2.09 7.91
N ALA A 37 10.23 -1.66 7.49
CA ALA A 37 10.45 -0.28 7.05
C ALA A 37 9.66 0.05 5.79
N SER A 38 9.57 -0.89 4.85
CA SER A 38 8.79 -0.77 3.64
C SER A 38 7.30 -0.59 3.94
N GLN A 39 6.70 -1.51 4.71
CA GLN A 39 5.29 -1.45 5.04
C GLN A 39 4.93 -0.16 5.78
N TRP A 40 5.75 0.26 6.73
CA TRP A 40 5.55 1.49 7.47
C TRP A 40 5.71 2.74 6.60
N SER A 41 6.69 2.75 5.69
CA SER A 41 6.90 3.84 4.74
C SER A 41 5.72 3.99 3.79
N VAL A 42 5.23 2.89 3.22
CA VAL A 42 4.05 2.88 2.35
C VAL A 42 2.82 3.38 3.10
N TYR A 43 2.62 2.92 4.35
CA TYR A 43 1.52 3.37 5.21
C TYR A 43 1.54 4.90 5.43
N LYS A 44 2.70 5.45 5.82
CA LYS A 44 2.86 6.91 6.00
C LYS A 44 2.68 7.70 4.71
N SER A 45 3.21 7.16 3.60
CA SER A 45 3.08 7.80 2.29
C SER A 45 1.65 7.91 1.83
N GLN A 46 0.82 6.90 2.07
CA GLN A 46 -0.61 6.95 1.77
C GLN A 46 -1.30 8.09 2.52
N ILE A 47 -1.05 8.22 3.83
CA ILE A 47 -1.62 9.29 4.65
C ILE A 47 -1.21 10.67 4.12
N ALA A 48 0.09 10.84 3.85
CA ALA A 48 0.63 12.11 3.37
C ALA A 48 0.09 12.50 1.99
N LEU A 49 0.03 11.55 1.05
CA LEU A 49 -0.49 11.76 -0.30
C LEU A 49 -2.00 12.06 -0.27
N PHE A 50 -2.75 11.29 0.51
CA PHE A 50 -4.20 11.51 0.64
C PHE A 50 -4.51 12.89 1.22
N LYS A 51 -3.77 13.30 2.27
CA LYS A 51 -3.88 14.65 2.83
C LYS A 51 -3.54 15.71 1.78
N THR A 52 -2.43 15.54 1.05
CA THR A 52 -2.02 16.48 -0.02
C THR A 52 -3.09 16.61 -1.11
N GLY A 53 -3.71 15.49 -1.52
CA GLY A 53 -4.83 15.52 -2.46
C GLY A 53 -6.00 16.32 -1.93
N LYS A 54 -6.39 16.05 -0.69
CA LYS A 54 -7.50 16.75 -0.01
C LYS A 54 -7.25 18.25 0.10
N ASP A 55 -6.04 18.65 0.46
CA ASP A 55 -5.63 20.07 0.57
C ASP A 55 -5.65 20.81 -0.79
N ASN A 56 -5.62 20.07 -1.91
CA ASN A 56 -5.64 20.61 -3.28
C ASN A 56 -6.93 20.28 -4.04
N ASN A 57 -7.97 19.77 -3.39
CA ASN A 57 -9.24 19.34 -4.01
C ASN A 57 -9.05 18.28 -5.11
N ILE A 58 -8.10 17.37 -4.93
CA ILE A 58 -7.82 16.26 -5.84
C ILE A 58 -8.20 14.94 -5.14
N GLU A 59 -9.03 14.14 -5.78
CA GLU A 59 -9.34 12.79 -5.31
C GLU A 59 -8.18 11.86 -5.58
N ILE A 60 -7.50 11.42 -4.51
CA ILE A 60 -6.42 10.43 -4.62
C ILE A 60 -7.00 9.02 -4.46
N SER A 61 -6.67 8.16 -5.40
CA SER A 61 -6.84 6.72 -5.29
C SER A 61 -5.49 6.01 -5.35
N PHE A 62 -5.40 4.85 -4.71
CA PHE A 62 -4.16 4.08 -4.68
C PHE A 62 -4.29 2.80 -5.48
N PHE A 63 -3.26 2.53 -6.29
CA PHE A 63 -3.05 1.27 -6.95
C PHE A 63 -1.96 0.50 -6.20
N HIS A 64 -2.35 -0.57 -5.50
CA HIS A 64 -1.45 -1.36 -4.69
C HIS A 64 -0.72 -2.40 -5.53
N GLY A 65 0.51 -2.10 -5.90
CA GLY A 65 1.40 -2.98 -6.64
C GLY A 65 1.99 -4.06 -5.72
N ARG A 66 1.15 -4.92 -5.17
CA ARG A 66 1.59 -5.95 -4.21
C ARG A 66 2.34 -7.10 -4.85
N GLY A 67 2.13 -7.38 -6.11
CA GLY A 67 2.88 -8.28 -7.02
C GLY A 67 3.60 -9.51 -6.47
N GLY A 68 3.49 -9.80 -5.19
CA GLY A 68 4.16 -10.89 -4.50
C GLY A 68 3.22 -12.06 -4.22
N THR A 69 3.77 -13.26 -4.22
CA THR A 69 3.10 -14.44 -3.67
C THR A 69 2.75 -14.23 -2.20
N ILE A 70 1.85 -15.04 -1.65
CA ILE A 70 1.46 -15.01 -0.22
C ILE A 70 2.71 -15.08 0.68
N SER A 71 3.71 -15.87 0.30
CA SER A 71 4.98 -16.00 1.02
C SER A 71 5.92 -14.80 0.94
N ARG A 72 5.65 -13.84 0.05
CA ARG A 72 6.45 -12.61 -0.14
C ARG A 72 5.73 -11.32 0.26
N GLY A 73 4.85 -11.38 1.24
CA GLY A 73 4.11 -10.23 1.74
C GLY A 73 2.75 -10.00 1.06
N GLY A 74 2.34 -10.91 0.18
CA GLY A 74 1.03 -10.88 -0.49
C GLY A 74 -0.15 -11.29 0.38
N GLY A 75 0.01 -11.62 1.64
CA GLY A 75 -0.99 -12.06 2.63
C GLY A 75 -2.48 -12.09 2.21
N PRO A 76 -3.38 -12.57 3.00
CA PRO A 76 -4.79 -12.59 2.63
C PRO A 76 -5.28 -11.20 2.24
N THR A 77 -5.94 -11.07 1.09
CA THR A 77 -6.46 -9.81 0.55
C THR A 77 -7.30 -9.05 1.57
N TYR A 78 -8.13 -9.77 2.32
CA TYR A 78 -8.95 -9.24 3.41
C TYR A 78 -8.11 -8.45 4.44
N ASN A 79 -7.08 -9.09 5.01
CA ASN A 79 -6.23 -8.44 6.02
C ASN A 79 -5.46 -7.26 5.44
N SER A 80 -5.03 -7.39 4.19
CA SER A 80 -4.28 -6.34 3.52
C SER A 80 -5.11 -5.08 3.27
N ILE A 81 -6.38 -5.22 2.99
CA ILE A 81 -7.31 -4.10 2.84
C ILE A 81 -7.56 -3.43 4.20
N LEU A 82 -7.81 -4.23 5.25
CA LEU A 82 -8.06 -3.71 6.58
C LEU A 82 -6.85 -3.03 7.23
N SER A 83 -5.63 -3.40 6.81
CA SER A 83 -4.39 -2.80 7.32
C SER A 83 -4.04 -1.46 6.65
N GLN A 84 -4.80 -1.02 5.65
CA GLN A 84 -4.59 0.29 5.05
C GLN A 84 -4.90 1.43 6.03
N PRO A 85 -4.22 2.57 5.90
CA PRO A 85 -4.53 3.73 6.74
C PRO A 85 -6.00 4.09 6.64
N LYS A 86 -6.63 4.29 7.78
CA LYS A 86 -8.06 4.64 7.83
C LYS A 86 -8.32 5.96 7.09
N GLY A 87 -9.43 6.00 6.38
CA GLY A 87 -9.84 7.18 5.61
C GLY A 87 -9.10 7.38 4.28
N THR A 88 -8.07 6.57 3.96
CA THR A 88 -7.35 6.70 2.67
C THR A 88 -7.93 5.85 1.55
N ILE A 89 -8.87 4.98 1.85
CA ILE A 89 -9.58 4.19 0.84
C ILE A 89 -10.65 5.07 0.18
N SER A 90 -10.44 5.37 -1.09
CA SER A 90 -11.37 6.15 -1.92
C SER A 90 -12.60 5.34 -2.35
N ASN A 91 -13.26 5.73 -3.45
CA ASN A 91 -14.41 5.02 -3.99
C ASN A 91 -14.04 3.74 -4.76
N SER A 92 -12.75 3.51 -5.01
CA SER A 92 -12.23 2.32 -5.67
C SER A 92 -11.00 1.80 -4.95
N LEU A 93 -10.76 0.50 -5.07
CA LEU A 93 -9.55 -0.15 -4.62
C LEU A 93 -8.98 -0.96 -5.79
N ARG A 94 -7.74 -0.67 -6.15
CA ARG A 94 -7.02 -1.41 -7.18
C ARG A 94 -5.77 -2.05 -6.58
N TYR A 95 -5.58 -3.33 -6.86
CA TYR A 95 -4.37 -4.06 -6.48
C TYR A 95 -3.99 -5.08 -7.55
N THR A 96 -2.69 -5.38 -7.63
CA THR A 96 -2.19 -6.47 -8.46
C THR A 96 -2.08 -7.75 -7.64
N GLU A 97 -2.38 -8.86 -8.30
CA GLU A 97 -2.07 -10.20 -7.82
C GLU A 97 -1.21 -10.91 -8.88
N GLN A 98 -0.27 -11.74 -8.47
CA GLN A 98 0.51 -12.55 -9.41
C GLN A 98 -0.32 -13.73 -9.93
N GLY A 99 0.08 -14.25 -11.11
CA GLY A 99 -0.63 -15.33 -11.78
C GLY A 99 -0.85 -16.57 -10.90
N GLU A 100 0.12 -16.94 -10.07
CA GLU A 100 -0.01 -18.03 -9.10
C GLU A 100 -1.14 -17.80 -8.11
N VAL A 101 -1.23 -16.58 -7.56
CA VAL A 101 -2.27 -16.20 -6.59
C VAL A 101 -3.64 -16.13 -7.27
N ILE A 102 -3.69 -15.67 -8.53
CA ILE A 102 -4.91 -15.64 -9.33
C ILE A 102 -5.41 -17.08 -9.56
N SER A 103 -4.50 -17.99 -9.90
CA SER A 103 -4.84 -19.40 -10.09
C SER A 103 -5.42 -20.04 -8.83
N ASP A 104 -4.82 -19.76 -7.67
CA ASP A 104 -5.30 -20.29 -6.39
C ASP A 104 -6.65 -19.72 -5.97
N LYS A 105 -6.85 -18.40 -6.14
CA LYS A 105 -8.04 -17.71 -5.66
C LYS A 105 -9.25 -17.81 -6.58
N TYR A 106 -9.02 -17.95 -7.88
CA TYR A 106 -10.05 -17.81 -8.90
C TYR A 106 -10.15 -19.03 -9.84
N SER A 107 -9.55 -20.16 -9.47
CA SER A 107 -9.54 -21.38 -10.29
C SER A 107 -10.92 -22.00 -10.51
N THR A 108 -11.83 -21.80 -9.58
CA THR A 108 -13.23 -22.24 -9.71
C THR A 108 -14.20 -21.11 -9.40
N SER A 109 -15.40 -21.15 -9.96
CA SER A 109 -16.43 -20.12 -9.74
C SER A 109 -16.74 -19.94 -8.25
N ASN A 110 -16.81 -21.01 -7.48
CA ASN A 110 -17.10 -20.93 -6.04
C ASN A 110 -15.96 -20.23 -5.26
N LEU A 111 -14.72 -20.58 -5.52
CA LEU A 111 -13.56 -19.92 -4.90
C LEU A 111 -13.49 -18.44 -5.31
N ALA A 112 -13.72 -18.13 -6.57
CA ALA A 112 -13.74 -16.76 -7.06
C ALA A 112 -14.81 -15.92 -6.34
N ILE A 113 -16.03 -16.43 -6.22
CA ILE A 113 -17.11 -15.73 -5.52
C ILE A 113 -16.76 -15.48 -4.08
N GLU A 114 -16.23 -16.47 -3.35
CA GLU A 114 -15.88 -16.30 -1.95
C GLU A 114 -14.73 -15.29 -1.75
N ASN A 115 -13.68 -15.34 -2.58
CA ASN A 115 -12.58 -14.37 -2.50
C ASN A 115 -13.05 -12.95 -2.84
N LEU A 116 -13.92 -12.78 -3.84
CA LEU A 116 -14.50 -11.49 -4.19
C LEU A 116 -15.41 -10.95 -3.08
N LYS A 117 -16.25 -11.79 -2.46
CA LYS A 117 -17.06 -11.41 -1.29
C LYS A 117 -16.20 -10.95 -0.12
N LEU A 118 -15.14 -11.68 0.21
CA LEU A 118 -14.20 -11.31 1.28
C LEU A 118 -13.52 -9.97 0.97
N GLY A 119 -13.08 -9.76 -0.27
CA GLY A 119 -12.49 -8.50 -0.70
C GLY A 119 -13.47 -7.32 -0.59
N LEU A 120 -14.70 -7.51 -1.08
CA LEU A 120 -15.77 -6.50 -0.99
C LEU A 120 -16.13 -6.18 0.46
N PHE A 121 -16.27 -7.21 1.30
CA PHE A 121 -16.56 -7.02 2.72
C PHE A 121 -15.45 -6.25 3.43
N ALA A 122 -14.18 -6.60 3.16
CA ALA A 122 -13.04 -5.89 3.72
C ALA A 122 -13.02 -4.40 3.28
N PHE A 123 -13.31 -4.13 2.01
CA PHE A 123 -13.40 -2.78 1.47
C PHE A 123 -14.48 -1.95 2.17
N LEU A 124 -15.69 -2.48 2.29
CA LEU A 124 -16.80 -1.81 2.96
C LEU A 124 -16.50 -1.57 4.44
N LYS A 125 -15.95 -2.58 5.13
CA LYS A 125 -15.54 -2.47 6.52
C LYS A 125 -14.45 -1.41 6.73
N ALA A 126 -13.45 -1.38 5.87
CA ALA A 126 -12.37 -0.39 5.94
C ALA A 126 -12.87 1.06 5.72
N LYS A 127 -13.86 1.25 4.85
CA LYS A 127 -14.50 2.56 4.63
C LYS A 127 -15.30 3.05 5.83
N THR A 128 -15.93 2.17 6.57
CA THR A 128 -16.80 2.52 7.71
C THR A 128 -16.04 2.65 9.02
N THR A 129 -14.84 2.10 9.12
CA THR A 129 -14.03 2.17 10.34
C THR A 129 -13.43 3.57 10.50
N LYS A 130 -13.74 4.22 11.62
CA LYS A 130 -13.15 5.54 11.96
C LYS A 130 -11.69 5.42 12.36
N ASP A 131 -10.95 6.50 12.15
CA ASP A 131 -9.55 6.61 12.53
C ASP A 131 -9.43 6.84 14.05
N GLU A 132 -8.78 5.93 14.74
CA GLU A 132 -8.34 6.12 16.11
C GLU A 132 -6.87 6.55 16.07
N LYS A 133 -6.61 7.75 16.55
CA LYS A 133 -5.26 8.36 16.50
C LYS A 133 -4.42 7.89 17.69
N TYR A 134 -3.51 6.98 17.45
CA TYR A 134 -2.54 6.51 18.43
C TYR A 134 -1.17 7.16 18.20
N LYS A 135 -0.91 8.31 18.82
CA LYS A 135 0.37 9.03 18.66
C LYS A 135 1.57 8.23 19.19
N GLU A 136 1.39 7.51 20.29
CA GLU A 136 2.44 6.69 20.89
C GLU A 136 2.83 5.53 19.97
N GLU A 137 1.86 4.89 19.35
CA GLU A 137 2.09 3.82 18.38
C GLU A 137 2.84 4.30 17.14
N ILE A 138 2.57 5.53 16.67
CA ILE A 138 3.29 6.13 15.55
C ILE A 138 4.76 6.32 15.88
N ASN A 139 5.08 6.81 17.07
CA ASN A 139 6.46 7.00 17.51
C ASN A 139 7.19 5.66 17.65
N PHE A 140 6.55 4.67 18.26
CA PHE A 140 7.07 3.32 18.34
C PHE A 140 7.35 2.75 16.94
N MET A 141 6.39 2.83 16.02
CA MET A 141 6.55 2.32 14.66
C MET A 141 7.63 3.05 13.86
N ASN A 142 7.83 4.34 14.08
CA ASN A 142 8.92 5.08 13.45
C ASN A 142 10.28 4.54 13.90
N GLU A 143 10.45 4.35 15.21
CA GLU A 143 11.72 3.84 15.76
C GLU A 143 11.95 2.38 15.40
N PHE A 144 10.91 1.53 15.50
CA PHE A 144 10.97 0.13 15.11
C PHE A 144 11.35 -0.04 13.63
N SER A 145 10.72 0.75 12.75
CA SER A 145 11.03 0.79 11.31
C SER A 145 12.49 1.18 11.06
N ARG A 146 12.99 2.20 11.76
CA ARG A 146 14.37 2.66 11.65
C ARG A 146 15.39 1.59 12.06
N LEU A 147 15.16 0.96 13.21
CA LEU A 147 16.03 -0.11 13.72
C LEU A 147 16.01 -1.34 12.83
N SER A 148 14.82 -1.74 12.36
CA SER A 148 14.64 -2.87 11.44
C SER A 148 15.38 -2.63 10.12
N SER A 149 15.26 -1.43 9.53
CA SER A 149 15.97 -1.08 8.29
C SER A 149 17.49 -1.10 8.48
N LYS A 150 17.98 -0.57 9.62
CA LYS A 150 19.40 -0.62 9.93
C LYS A 150 19.91 -2.07 9.98
N LYS A 151 19.19 -2.95 10.68
CA LYS A 151 19.56 -4.37 10.78
C LYS A 151 19.50 -5.07 9.43
N TYR A 152 18.47 -4.80 8.63
CA TYR A 152 18.32 -5.34 7.28
C TYR A 152 19.51 -4.96 6.38
N LYS A 153 19.89 -3.67 6.38
CA LYS A 153 21.05 -3.19 5.61
C LYS A 153 22.35 -3.83 6.06
N THR A 154 22.57 -3.97 7.35
CA THR A 154 23.76 -4.71 7.85
C THR A 154 23.84 -6.12 7.32
N LEU A 155 22.71 -6.82 7.17
CA LEU A 155 22.67 -8.17 6.60
C LEU A 155 22.96 -8.21 5.10
N ILE A 156 22.54 -7.19 4.36
CA ILE A 156 22.75 -7.12 2.90
C ILE A 156 24.18 -6.66 2.59
N ASP A 157 24.70 -5.70 3.35
CA ASP A 157 26.02 -5.11 3.16
C ASP A 157 27.14 -6.03 3.70
N ASP A 158 26.81 -7.15 4.37
CA ASP A 158 27.76 -8.14 4.81
C ASP A 158 28.22 -8.97 3.60
N ASP A 159 29.46 -8.78 3.20
CA ASP A 159 30.10 -9.41 2.04
C ASP A 159 29.97 -10.95 2.03
N LEU A 160 29.87 -11.57 3.20
CA LEU A 160 29.69 -13.01 3.34
C LEU A 160 28.27 -13.51 3.02
N SER A 161 27.27 -12.64 3.10
CA SER A 161 25.87 -13.02 2.88
C SER A 161 25.46 -13.02 1.40
N LEU A 162 26.12 -12.22 0.56
CA LEU A 162 25.78 -12.04 -0.87
C LEU A 162 26.61 -12.84 -1.85
N ILE A 163 27.80 -13.30 -1.45
CA ILE A 163 28.73 -14.04 -2.33
C ILE A 163 28.23 -15.47 -2.64
N HIS A 164 27.30 -15.99 -1.86
CA HIS A 164 26.81 -17.36 -1.98
C HIS A 164 25.37 -17.48 -2.53
N ILE A 165 24.82 -16.37 -3.01
CA ILE A 165 23.56 -16.34 -3.73
C ILE A 165 23.82 -16.12 -5.22
#